data_2c0579bdc6cc47d393858f927d73bff1
#
_entry.id   2c0579bdc6cc47d393858f927d73bff1
#
_cell.length_a   1.000
_cell.length_b   1.000
_cell.length_c   1.000
_cell.angle_alpha   90.00
_cell.angle_beta   90.00
_cell.angle_gamma   90.00
#
_symmetry.space_group_name_H-M   'P 1'
#
loop_
_entity.id
_entity.type
_entity.pdbx_description
1 polymer ?
#
loop_
_entity_poly.entity_id
_entity_poly.type
_entity_poly.pdbx_seq_one_letter_code
_entity_poly.pdbx_strand_id
1 'polypeptide(L)'
;MKRYYTDLFKFNEWANTRLLIFLEEEGIKDDRVLEIYSHLISAQTVWLLRIKDLPTSPFPLWEKYKLSELRTMNEESNTNWLKFIHGHRLQTFEEMIGFYNSQGARYEHTVAQIINQVITHSAYHRGQINSRLKELAAEEIPVLEYIEYKRKS
;
A
#
# COMPACT_ATOMS: atom_id res chain seq x y z
N MET A 1 18.11 -4.75 -9.28
CA MET A 1 17.18 -5.10 -8.18
C MET A 1 16.70 -3.86 -7.42
N LYS A 2 17.55 -3.06 -6.77
CA LYS A 2 17.16 -1.84 -6.01
C LYS A 2 16.36 -0.84 -6.88
N ARG A 3 16.85 -0.52 -8.10
CA ARG A 3 16.13 0.33 -9.05
C ARG A 3 14.75 -0.22 -9.40
N TYR A 4 14.63 -1.54 -9.55
CA TYR A 4 13.36 -2.22 -9.83
C TYR A 4 12.35 -2.03 -8.71
N TYR A 5 12.75 -2.29 -7.44
CA TYR A 5 11.86 -2.09 -6.29
C TYR A 5 11.51 -0.62 -6.07
N THR A 6 12.45 0.29 -6.31
CA THR A 6 12.18 1.73 -6.27
C THR A 6 11.12 2.13 -7.29
N ASP A 7 11.21 1.63 -8.52
CA ASP A 7 10.24 1.92 -9.59
C ASP A 7 8.85 1.35 -9.27
N LEU A 8 8.78 0.11 -8.79
CA LEU A 8 7.52 -0.49 -8.35
C LEU A 8 6.88 0.26 -7.19
N PHE A 9 7.68 0.71 -6.22
CA PHE A 9 7.14 1.45 -5.09
C PHE A 9 6.67 2.86 -5.49
N LYS A 10 7.37 3.53 -6.40
CA LYS A 10 6.92 4.80 -7.00
C LYS A 10 5.63 4.63 -7.79
N PHE A 11 5.49 3.53 -8.53
CA PHE A 11 4.21 3.18 -9.16
C PHE A 11 3.10 3.01 -8.11
N ASN A 12 3.36 2.27 -7.03
CA ASN A 12 2.38 2.05 -5.98
C ASN A 12 1.95 3.37 -5.32
N GLU A 13 2.92 4.25 -5.02
CA GLU A 13 2.67 5.61 -4.53
C GLU A 13 1.80 6.42 -5.50
N TRP A 14 2.18 6.46 -6.77
CA TRP A 14 1.43 7.15 -7.81
C TRP A 14 -0.02 6.65 -7.88
N ALA A 15 -0.23 5.34 -7.89
CA ALA A 15 -1.55 4.75 -8.02
C ALA A 15 -2.42 5.02 -6.78
N ASN A 16 -1.87 4.88 -5.57
CA ASN A 16 -2.58 5.17 -4.33
C ASN A 16 -2.94 6.66 -4.25
N THR A 17 -1.99 7.54 -4.51
CA THR A 17 -2.20 9.00 -4.46
C THR A 17 -3.24 9.46 -5.48
N ARG A 18 -3.18 8.93 -6.71
CA ARG A 18 -4.15 9.26 -7.76
C ARG A 18 -5.57 8.82 -7.40
N LEU A 19 -5.71 7.63 -6.81
CA LEU A 19 -7.00 7.17 -6.31
C LEU A 19 -7.51 8.05 -5.17
N LEU A 20 -6.65 8.40 -4.22
CA LEU A 20 -7.03 9.25 -3.09
C LEU A 20 -7.49 10.64 -3.54
N ILE A 21 -6.76 11.27 -4.47
CA ILE A 21 -7.15 12.56 -5.07
C ILE A 21 -8.54 12.45 -5.71
N PHE A 22 -8.78 11.40 -6.48
CA PHE A 22 -10.10 11.16 -7.08
C PHE A 22 -11.20 11.04 -6.02
N LEU A 23 -10.99 10.27 -4.95
CA LEU A 23 -11.96 10.14 -3.87
C LEU A 23 -12.28 11.47 -3.18
N GLU A 24 -11.28 12.35 -3.05
CA GLU A 24 -11.44 13.68 -2.47
C GLU A 24 -12.19 14.63 -3.41
N GLU A 25 -11.79 14.70 -4.68
CA GLU A 25 -12.40 15.58 -5.70
C GLU A 25 -13.87 15.24 -5.94
N GLU A 26 -14.20 13.95 -6.02
CA GLU A 26 -15.57 13.46 -6.19
C GLU A 26 -16.36 13.41 -4.86
N GLY A 27 -15.74 13.75 -3.74
CA GLY A 27 -16.40 13.75 -2.44
C GLY A 27 -16.90 12.37 -2.00
N ILE A 28 -16.24 11.29 -2.43
CA ILE A 28 -16.64 9.92 -2.12
C ILE A 28 -16.45 9.64 -0.63
N LYS A 29 -17.56 9.27 0.04
CA LYS A 29 -17.59 8.95 1.48
C LYS A 29 -18.19 7.57 1.73
N ASP A 30 -18.19 6.69 0.73
CA ASP A 30 -18.67 5.33 0.90
C ASP A 30 -17.82 4.58 1.90
N ASP A 31 -18.45 4.01 2.91
CA ASP A 31 -17.79 3.35 4.03
C ASP A 31 -16.90 2.18 3.56
N ARG A 32 -17.37 1.40 2.58
CA ARG A 32 -16.61 0.27 2.06
C ARG A 32 -15.36 0.70 1.31
N VAL A 33 -15.44 1.79 0.55
CA VAL A 33 -14.27 2.38 -0.13
C VAL A 33 -13.25 2.86 0.90
N LEU A 34 -13.68 3.57 1.93
CA LEU A 34 -12.81 4.07 3.00
C LEU A 34 -12.18 2.94 3.81
N GLU A 35 -12.93 1.89 4.14
CA GLU A 35 -12.40 0.71 4.84
C GLU A 35 -11.30 0.01 4.04
N ILE A 36 -11.54 -0.24 2.75
CA ILE A 36 -10.57 -0.92 1.89
C ILE A 36 -9.31 -0.07 1.71
N TYR A 37 -9.47 1.24 1.48
CA TYR A 37 -8.30 2.14 1.35
C TYR A 37 -7.51 2.23 2.65
N SER A 38 -8.20 2.34 3.79
CA SER A 38 -7.59 2.33 5.12
C SER A 38 -6.79 1.06 5.37
N HIS A 39 -7.38 -0.10 5.06
CA HIS A 39 -6.70 -1.38 5.16
C HIS A 39 -5.46 -1.48 4.26
N LEU A 40 -5.55 -1.02 3.03
CA LEU A 40 -4.42 -1.00 2.08
C LEU A 40 -3.23 -0.25 2.68
N ILE A 41 -3.43 0.96 3.20
CA ILE A 41 -2.35 1.79 3.77
C ILE A 41 -1.85 1.24 5.10
N SER A 42 -2.75 0.77 5.96
CA SER A 42 -2.38 0.14 7.24
C SER A 42 -1.54 -1.12 7.02
N ALA A 43 -1.88 -1.94 6.05
CA ALA A 43 -1.10 -3.13 5.70
C ALA A 43 0.32 -2.79 5.23
N GLN A 44 0.49 -1.74 4.42
CA GLN A 44 1.83 -1.28 4.02
C GLN A 44 2.68 -0.90 5.24
N THR A 45 2.10 -0.20 6.20
CA THR A 45 2.78 0.20 7.44
C THR A 45 3.17 -1.02 8.27
N VAL A 46 2.23 -1.95 8.48
CA VAL A 46 2.49 -3.17 9.27
C VAL A 46 3.61 -4.02 8.65
N TRP A 47 3.64 -4.17 7.32
CA TRP A 47 4.72 -4.91 6.66
C TRP A 47 6.09 -4.26 6.85
N LEU A 48 6.18 -2.93 6.82
CA LEU A 48 7.43 -2.24 7.07
C LEU A 48 7.88 -2.37 8.55
N LEU A 49 6.94 -2.34 9.50
CA LEU A 49 7.22 -2.57 10.92
C LEU A 49 7.77 -3.99 11.14
N ARG A 50 7.19 -5.01 10.50
CA ARG A 50 7.70 -6.39 10.55
C ARG A 50 9.14 -6.51 10.05
N ILE A 51 9.47 -5.88 8.92
CA ILE A 51 10.84 -5.87 8.38
C ILE A 51 11.81 -5.22 9.38
N LYS A 52 11.38 -4.18 10.08
CA LYS A 52 12.19 -3.43 11.04
C LYS A 52 12.23 -4.07 12.44
N ASP A 53 11.59 -5.23 12.61
CA ASP A 53 11.42 -5.89 13.91
C ASP A 53 10.80 -4.96 14.97
N LEU A 54 9.83 -4.16 14.57
CA LEU A 54 9.08 -3.24 15.43
C LEU A 54 7.71 -3.81 15.80
N PRO A 55 7.14 -3.45 16.97
CA PRO A 55 5.81 -3.90 17.35
C PRO A 55 4.74 -3.56 16.32
N THR A 56 3.92 -4.54 15.95
CA THR A 56 2.78 -4.37 15.06
C THR A 56 1.44 -4.36 15.79
N SER A 57 1.42 -4.72 17.06
CA SER A 57 0.25 -4.64 17.93
C SER A 57 0.37 -3.41 18.84
N PRO A 58 -0.70 -2.67 19.05
CA PRO A 58 -2.08 -2.87 18.59
C PRO A 58 -2.41 -2.12 17.29
N PHE A 59 -1.67 -2.29 16.20
CA PHE A 59 -1.92 -1.56 14.96
C PHE A 59 -3.19 -2.10 14.27
N PRO A 60 -4.27 -1.33 14.16
CA PRO A 60 -5.54 -1.79 13.64
C PRO A 60 -5.53 -1.87 12.11
N LEU A 61 -5.58 -3.08 11.55
CA LEU A 61 -5.55 -3.30 10.11
C LEU A 61 -6.83 -2.91 9.37
N TRP A 62 -7.96 -2.88 10.07
CA TRP A 62 -9.29 -2.65 9.49
C TRP A 62 -10.02 -1.46 10.12
N GLU A 63 -9.30 -0.56 10.76
CA GLU A 63 -9.88 0.70 11.19
C GLU A 63 -10.15 1.60 10.00
N LYS A 64 -11.34 2.21 9.99
CA LYS A 64 -11.73 3.16 8.96
C LYS A 64 -11.28 4.56 9.32
N TYR A 65 -10.48 5.17 8.44
CA TYR A 65 -10.00 6.54 8.58
C TYR A 65 -10.72 7.48 7.63
N LYS A 66 -10.71 8.77 7.95
CA LYS A 66 -11.21 9.83 7.06
C LYS A 66 -10.22 10.10 5.93
N LEU A 67 -10.69 10.66 4.81
CA LEU A 67 -9.82 11.00 3.67
C LEU A 67 -8.62 11.87 4.06
N SER A 68 -8.83 12.87 4.95
CA SER A 68 -7.74 13.74 5.41
C SER A 68 -6.65 12.98 6.19
N GLU A 69 -7.03 11.99 7.00
CA GLU A 69 -6.08 11.13 7.71
C GLU A 69 -5.36 10.19 6.73
N LEU A 70 -6.11 9.62 5.77
CA LEU A 70 -5.56 8.75 4.73
C LEU A 70 -4.54 9.45 3.84
N ARG A 71 -4.69 10.76 3.60
CA ARG A 71 -3.68 11.56 2.89
C ARG A 71 -2.35 11.54 3.63
N THR A 72 -2.35 11.88 4.90
CA THR A 72 -1.14 11.89 5.74
C THR A 72 -0.54 10.49 5.84
N MET A 73 -1.36 9.46 6.10
CA MET A 73 -0.91 8.07 6.21
C MET A 73 -0.28 7.57 4.90
N ASN A 74 -0.86 7.93 3.74
CA ASN A 74 -0.32 7.56 2.44
C ASN A 74 1.06 8.19 2.19
N GLU A 75 1.22 9.47 2.46
CA GLU A 75 2.50 10.20 2.30
C GLU A 75 3.57 9.64 3.23
N GLU A 76 3.25 9.40 4.50
CA GLU A 76 4.18 8.82 5.48
C GLU A 76 4.59 7.40 5.11
N SER A 77 3.64 6.55 4.73
CA SER A 77 3.91 5.16 4.33
C SER A 77 4.85 5.12 3.13
N ASN A 78 4.56 5.88 2.08
CA ASN A 78 5.37 5.93 0.86
C ASN A 78 6.78 6.45 1.14
N THR A 79 6.89 7.53 1.92
CA THR A 79 8.18 8.10 2.33
C THR A 79 9.02 7.09 3.09
N ASN A 80 8.42 6.38 4.03
CA ASN A 80 9.12 5.40 4.87
C ASN A 80 9.59 4.18 4.07
N TRP A 81 8.79 3.68 3.13
CA TRP A 81 9.17 2.60 2.24
C TRP A 81 10.30 2.98 1.29
N LEU A 82 10.23 4.16 0.66
CA LEU A 82 11.31 4.63 -0.22
C LEU A 82 12.62 4.87 0.54
N LYS A 83 12.55 5.43 1.75
CA LYS A 83 13.71 5.54 2.64
C LYS A 83 14.30 4.17 2.96
N PHE A 84 13.47 3.18 3.26
CA PHE A 84 13.93 1.82 3.52
C PHE A 84 14.64 1.24 2.29
N ILE A 85 14.01 1.27 1.12
CA ILE A 85 14.56 0.72 -0.13
C ILE A 85 15.90 1.40 -0.49
N HIS A 86 16.00 2.72 -0.35
CA HIS A 86 17.22 3.46 -0.68
C HIS A 86 18.33 3.27 0.36
N GLY A 87 17.99 3.17 1.63
CA GLY A 87 18.93 3.12 2.75
C GLY A 87 19.63 1.77 2.92
N HIS A 88 19.12 0.68 2.33
CA HIS A 88 19.62 -0.66 2.56
C HIS A 88 20.45 -1.20 1.37
N ARG A 89 21.34 -2.17 1.66
CA ARG A 89 22.16 -2.85 0.65
C ARG A 89 21.33 -3.91 -0.10
N LEU A 90 21.83 -4.39 -1.23
CA LEU A 90 21.13 -5.42 -2.03
C LEU A 90 20.92 -6.71 -1.24
N GLN A 91 21.87 -7.10 -0.42
CA GLN A 91 21.80 -8.30 0.42
C GLN A 91 20.60 -8.28 1.38
N THR A 92 20.22 -7.09 1.87
CA THR A 92 19.05 -6.95 2.75
C THR A 92 17.76 -7.46 2.11
N PHE A 93 17.63 -7.42 0.79
CA PHE A 93 16.44 -7.93 0.10
C PHE A 93 16.32 -9.45 0.11
N GLU A 94 17.42 -10.16 0.37
CA GLU A 94 17.49 -11.61 0.53
C GLU A 94 17.31 -12.07 1.99
N GLU A 95 17.34 -11.14 2.95
CA GLU A 95 17.20 -11.46 4.38
C GLU A 95 15.80 -12.02 4.69
N MET A 96 15.77 -13.08 5.50
CA MET A 96 14.54 -13.70 5.97
C MET A 96 13.97 -12.95 7.16
N ILE A 97 12.73 -12.58 7.07
CA ILE A 97 11.97 -11.92 8.14
C ILE A 97 10.94 -12.89 8.68
N GLY A 98 11.11 -13.24 9.97
CA GLY A 98 10.14 -14.06 10.70
C GLY A 98 9.06 -13.19 11.35
N PHE A 99 7.82 -13.60 11.27
CA PHE A 99 6.70 -12.92 11.93
C PHE A 99 5.57 -13.89 12.25
N TYR A 100 4.69 -13.48 13.16
CA TYR A 100 3.47 -14.22 13.49
C TYR A 100 2.25 -13.53 12.87
N ASN A 101 1.33 -14.31 12.33
CA ASN A 101 0.05 -13.78 11.91
C ASN A 101 -0.90 -13.57 13.11
N SER A 102 -2.11 -13.05 12.85
CA SER A 102 -3.13 -12.82 13.87
C SER A 102 -3.64 -14.09 14.57
N GLN A 103 -3.37 -15.26 13.99
CA GLN A 103 -3.73 -16.57 14.55
C GLN A 103 -2.59 -17.24 15.30
N GLY A 104 -1.44 -16.55 15.45
CA GLY A 104 -0.25 -17.08 16.13
C GLY A 104 0.59 -18.05 15.30
N ALA A 105 0.31 -18.24 14.02
CA ALA A 105 1.13 -19.05 13.13
C ALA A 105 2.38 -18.25 12.69
N ARG A 106 3.55 -18.92 12.74
CA ARG A 106 4.83 -18.32 12.34
C ARG A 106 5.05 -18.48 10.83
N TYR A 107 5.49 -17.40 10.20
CA TYR A 107 5.88 -17.36 8.81
C TYR A 107 7.25 -16.72 8.64
N GLU A 108 7.92 -17.06 7.54
CA GLU A 108 9.19 -16.45 7.15
C GLU A 108 9.16 -16.13 5.65
N HIS A 109 9.52 -14.88 5.32
CA HIS A 109 9.61 -14.42 3.94
C HIS A 109 10.82 -13.51 3.77
N THR A 110 11.42 -13.49 2.57
CA THR A 110 12.46 -12.51 2.28
C THR A 110 11.88 -11.11 2.20
N VAL A 111 12.70 -10.10 2.46
CA VAL A 111 12.31 -8.69 2.27
C VAL A 111 11.79 -8.45 0.86
N ALA A 112 12.41 -9.05 -0.16
CA ALA A 112 11.94 -9.00 -1.55
C ALA A 112 10.52 -9.54 -1.72
N GLN A 113 10.21 -10.68 -1.10
CA GLN A 113 8.87 -11.27 -1.12
C GLN A 113 7.84 -10.37 -0.43
N ILE A 114 8.23 -9.75 0.68
CA ILE A 114 7.37 -8.80 1.41
C ILE A 114 7.09 -7.56 0.55
N ILE A 115 8.09 -6.99 -0.13
CA ILE A 115 7.87 -5.86 -1.05
C ILE A 115 6.88 -6.25 -2.16
N ASN A 116 7.06 -7.41 -2.78
CA ASN A 116 6.13 -7.90 -3.79
C ASN A 116 4.72 -8.08 -3.23
N GLN A 117 4.59 -8.63 -2.01
CA GLN A 117 3.31 -8.74 -1.33
C GLN A 117 2.65 -7.37 -1.15
N VAL A 118 3.37 -6.35 -0.70
CA VAL A 118 2.81 -5.00 -0.51
C VAL A 118 2.29 -4.42 -1.82
N ILE A 119 3.06 -4.55 -2.91
CA ILE A 119 2.67 -4.02 -4.24
C ILE A 119 1.43 -4.74 -4.79
N THR A 120 1.43 -6.08 -4.75
CA THR A 120 0.32 -6.89 -5.29
C THR A 120 -0.94 -6.77 -4.46
N HIS A 121 -0.82 -6.75 -3.14
CA HIS A 121 -1.92 -6.53 -2.21
C HIS A 121 -2.56 -5.15 -2.40
N SER A 122 -1.75 -4.12 -2.58
CA SER A 122 -2.25 -2.77 -2.87
C SER A 122 -3.00 -2.73 -4.20
N ALA A 123 -2.48 -3.37 -5.25
CA ALA A 123 -3.15 -3.45 -6.55
C ALA A 123 -4.48 -4.21 -6.46
N TYR A 124 -4.53 -5.31 -5.70
CA TYR A 124 -5.75 -6.07 -5.45
C TYR A 124 -6.84 -5.21 -4.79
N HIS A 125 -6.49 -4.48 -3.74
CA HIS A 125 -7.45 -3.61 -3.04
C HIS A 125 -7.87 -2.38 -3.86
N ARG A 126 -6.98 -1.79 -4.65
CA ARG A 126 -7.37 -0.74 -5.62
C ARG A 126 -8.39 -1.26 -6.64
N GLY A 127 -8.24 -2.51 -7.10
CA GLY A 127 -9.22 -3.16 -7.96
C GLY A 127 -10.60 -3.31 -7.30
N GLN A 128 -10.64 -3.68 -6.01
CA GLN A 128 -11.89 -3.75 -5.25
C GLN A 128 -12.54 -2.37 -5.09
N ILE A 129 -11.76 -1.33 -4.79
CA ILE A 129 -12.25 0.05 -4.72
C ILE A 129 -12.84 0.48 -6.07
N ASN A 130 -12.12 0.25 -7.18
CA ASN A 130 -12.61 0.59 -8.52
C ASN A 130 -13.92 -0.15 -8.86
N SER A 131 -14.06 -1.41 -8.45
CA SER A 131 -15.32 -2.15 -8.60
C SER A 131 -16.45 -1.48 -7.82
N ARG A 132 -16.21 -1.10 -6.58
CA ARG A 132 -17.20 -0.42 -5.75
C ARG A 132 -17.56 0.96 -6.31
N LEU A 133 -16.61 1.72 -6.82
CA LEU A 133 -16.85 3.01 -7.45
C LEU A 133 -17.77 2.89 -8.69
N LYS A 134 -17.63 1.82 -9.47
CA LYS A 134 -18.54 1.51 -10.60
C LYS A 134 -19.96 1.22 -10.12
N GLU A 135 -20.12 0.48 -9.02
CA GLU A 135 -21.42 0.24 -8.41
C GLU A 135 -22.09 1.54 -7.92
N LEU A 136 -21.29 2.51 -7.49
CA LEU A 136 -21.74 3.84 -7.08
C LEU A 136 -21.99 4.78 -8.27
N ALA A 137 -21.85 4.29 -9.49
CA ALA A 137 -21.96 5.07 -10.74
C ALA A 137 -20.99 6.28 -10.81
N ALA A 138 -19.82 6.17 -10.16
CA ALA A 138 -18.77 7.19 -10.29
C ALA A 138 -18.26 7.23 -11.73
N GLU A 139 -18.10 8.45 -12.25
CA GLU A 139 -17.60 8.68 -13.60
C GLU A 139 -16.09 8.93 -13.60
N GLU A 140 -15.43 8.73 -14.74
CA GLU A 140 -14.00 9.02 -14.94
C GLU A 140 -13.05 8.38 -13.90
N ILE A 141 -13.40 7.16 -13.42
CA ILE A 141 -12.57 6.42 -12.46
C ILE A 141 -11.14 6.28 -13.01
N PRO A 142 -10.11 6.65 -12.26
CA PRO A 142 -8.74 6.68 -12.77
C PRO A 142 -8.21 5.29 -13.12
N VAL A 143 -7.51 5.19 -14.26
CA VAL A 143 -6.73 4.00 -14.61
C VAL A 143 -5.47 3.97 -13.75
N LEU A 144 -5.28 2.88 -13.00
CA LEU A 144 -4.22 2.72 -11.99
C LEU A 144 -3.25 1.58 -12.31
N GLU A 145 -3.11 1.26 -13.60
CA GLU A 145 -2.24 0.20 -14.08
C GLU A 145 -0.79 0.65 -14.22
N TYR A 146 0.15 -0.29 -14.03
CA TYR A 146 1.59 -0.01 -14.15
C TYR A 146 1.98 0.55 -15.52
N ILE A 147 1.38 0.05 -16.60
CA ILE A 147 1.69 0.55 -17.94
C ILE A 147 1.23 2.00 -18.14
N GLU A 148 0.14 2.41 -17.50
CA GLU A 148 -0.32 3.80 -17.53
C GLU A 148 0.64 4.73 -16.77
N TYR A 149 1.15 4.27 -15.62
CA TYR A 149 2.22 4.96 -14.90
C TYR A 149 3.45 5.17 -15.79
N LYS A 150 3.89 4.12 -16.52
CA LYS A 150 5.07 4.20 -17.41
C LYS A 150 4.87 5.10 -18.61
N ARG A 151 3.65 5.33 -19.06
CA ARG A 151 3.35 6.28 -20.14
C ARG A 151 3.43 7.74 -19.70
N LYS A 152 3.32 8.00 -18.39
CA LYS A 152 3.27 9.35 -17.80
C LYS A 152 4.54 9.73 -17.04
N SER A 153 5.49 8.80 -16.88
CA SER A 153 6.76 8.99 -16.18
C SER A 153 7.93 9.32 -17.11
#